data_301ea073f1f849631e203fd5d218814b
#
_entry.id   301ea073f1f849631e203fd5d218814b
#
_cell.length_a   1.000
_cell.length_b   1.000
_cell.length_c   1.000
_cell.angle_alpha   90.00
_cell.angle_beta   90.00
_cell.angle_gamma   90.00
#
_symmetry.space_group_name_H-M   'P 1'
#
loop_
_entity.id
_entity.type
_entity.pdbx_description
1 polymer ?
#
loop_
_entity_poly.entity_id
_entity_poly.type
_entity_poly.pdbx_seq_one_letter_code
_entity_poly.pdbx_strand_id
1 'polypeptide(L)'
;MKMKHLGVSSSDQSYKDKFLILDPINRLIEQNKIDGINIAPYGLDIWNAYEFSFLDSNKKPCLKILEIKIPSNSPNTIESKSLKLYLNSFYDQSFKSDKHVIDTIKKDLEKICECLISIDFINEFEKNPISISILSKDLKTIEPNQTCHFEGFRSICPVTGQPDWATIYINADIPIDTDWLINFLISFRNIGEFHELCIDKIYSKLNTQYNPNELTVYGRFLRRGGIDINPLRSSSKNFKFKNHREFNQ
;
A
#
# COMPACT_ATOMS: atom_id res chain seq x y z
N MET A 1 -8.56 -13.47 13.21
CA MET A 1 -8.86 -12.15 13.78
C MET A 1 -10.25 -11.71 13.31
N LYS A 2 -11.16 -11.31 14.20
CA LYS A 2 -12.53 -10.87 13.80
C LYS A 2 -12.45 -9.35 13.62
N MET A 3 -12.50 -8.87 12.39
CA MET A 3 -12.49 -7.43 12.09
C MET A 3 -13.86 -6.82 12.39
N LYS A 4 -13.89 -5.65 13.04
CA LYS A 4 -15.13 -5.04 13.59
C LYS A 4 -16.14 -4.62 12.51
N HIS A 5 -15.65 -4.19 11.33
CA HIS A 5 -16.50 -3.53 10.34
C HIS A 5 -16.78 -4.36 9.08
N LEU A 6 -16.11 -5.50 8.90
CA LEU A 6 -16.30 -6.33 7.72
C LEU A 6 -17.57 -7.17 7.82
N GLY A 7 -18.44 -7.07 6.80
CA GLY A 7 -19.73 -7.76 6.76
C GLY A 7 -20.85 -7.06 7.56
N VAL A 8 -20.59 -5.87 8.14
CA VAL A 8 -21.59 -5.06 8.85
C VAL A 8 -22.01 -3.88 7.98
N SER A 9 -23.33 -3.56 7.96
CA SER A 9 -23.85 -2.38 7.27
C SER A 9 -23.28 -1.10 7.89
N SER A 10 -22.84 -0.16 7.07
CA SER A 10 -22.27 1.13 7.52
C SER A 10 -23.33 2.13 8.00
N SER A 11 -24.61 1.84 7.83
CA SER A 11 -25.71 2.76 8.12
C SER A 11 -26.02 2.97 9.61
N ASP A 12 -25.49 2.09 10.51
CA ASP A 12 -25.91 2.07 11.91
C ASP A 12 -24.83 2.51 12.92
N GLN A 13 -23.68 3.02 12.46
CA GLN A 13 -22.56 3.32 13.37
C GLN A 13 -22.34 4.83 13.53
N SER A 14 -23.12 5.48 14.40
CA SER A 14 -22.78 6.80 14.93
C SER A 14 -21.71 6.65 16.02
N TYR A 15 -20.42 6.67 15.64
CA TYR A 15 -19.35 6.74 16.63
C TYR A 15 -19.25 8.16 17.19
N LYS A 16 -19.42 8.32 18.51
CA LYS A 16 -19.15 9.58 19.21
C LYS A 16 -17.65 9.96 19.15
N ASP A 17 -16.78 8.96 19.09
CA ASP A 17 -15.33 9.11 18.90
C ASP A 17 -14.93 8.38 17.62
N LYS A 18 -14.51 9.15 16.61
CA LYS A 18 -14.12 8.63 15.29
C LYS A 18 -12.89 7.74 15.34
N PHE A 19 -11.98 7.99 16.28
CA PHE A 19 -10.82 7.14 16.49
C PHE A 19 -11.22 5.67 16.73
N LEU A 20 -12.37 5.40 17.36
CA LEU A 20 -12.87 4.04 17.62
C LEU A 20 -13.28 3.28 16.35
N ILE A 21 -13.38 3.96 15.20
CA ILE A 21 -13.64 3.32 13.90
C ILE A 21 -12.40 2.56 13.43
N LEU A 22 -11.20 3.08 13.73
CA LEU A 22 -9.94 2.52 13.24
C LEU A 22 -9.63 1.15 13.89
N ASP A 23 -9.28 0.18 13.06
CA ASP A 23 -8.86 -1.16 13.48
C ASP A 23 -7.37 -1.37 13.13
N PRO A 24 -6.49 -1.60 14.13
CA PRO A 24 -5.10 -1.93 13.88
C PRO A 24 -4.94 -3.37 13.39
N ILE A 25 -4.00 -3.59 12.49
CA ILE A 25 -3.51 -4.92 12.10
C ILE A 25 -2.06 -5.02 12.54
N ASN A 26 -1.77 -5.94 13.46
CA ASN A 26 -0.41 -6.16 13.93
C ASN A 26 0.42 -6.84 12.84
N ARG A 27 1.49 -6.16 12.38
CA ARG A 27 2.33 -6.66 11.30
C ARG A 27 3.09 -7.92 11.65
N LEU A 28 3.61 -8.00 12.86
CA LEU A 28 4.41 -9.14 13.31
C LEU A 28 3.57 -10.44 13.31
N ILE A 29 2.29 -10.33 13.71
CA ILE A 29 1.37 -11.48 13.67
C ILE A 29 1.14 -11.93 12.22
N GLU A 30 1.01 -11.01 11.27
CA GLU A 30 0.82 -11.36 9.86
C GLU A 30 2.11 -11.92 9.24
N GLN A 31 3.27 -11.32 9.53
CA GLN A 31 4.57 -11.76 9.03
C GLN A 31 4.97 -13.14 9.61
N ASN A 32 4.67 -13.41 10.87
CA ASN A 32 4.97 -14.71 11.51
C ASN A 32 4.17 -15.89 10.93
N LYS A 33 3.17 -15.64 10.09
CA LYS A 33 2.50 -16.70 9.31
C LYS A 33 3.35 -17.23 8.16
N ILE A 34 4.48 -16.59 7.88
CA ILE A 34 5.38 -16.95 6.79
C ILE A 34 6.70 -17.45 7.37
N ASP A 35 6.96 -18.75 7.22
CA ASP A 35 8.22 -19.33 7.63
C ASP A 35 9.40 -18.74 6.88
N GLY A 36 10.44 -18.32 7.61
CA GLY A 36 11.70 -17.85 7.03
C GLY A 36 11.61 -16.56 6.20
N ILE A 37 10.61 -15.69 6.49
CA ILE A 37 10.52 -14.39 5.79
C ILE A 37 11.73 -13.51 6.10
N ASN A 38 12.36 -13.01 5.05
CA ASN A 38 13.41 -12.00 5.14
C ASN A 38 12.78 -10.61 4.96
N ILE A 39 12.55 -9.93 6.08
CA ILE A 39 11.90 -8.62 6.08
C ILE A 39 12.84 -7.57 5.53
N ALA A 40 12.35 -6.74 4.61
CA ALA A 40 13.11 -5.62 4.07
C ALA A 40 13.48 -4.62 5.19
N PRO A 41 14.73 -4.16 5.27
CA PRO A 41 15.17 -3.23 6.30
C PRO A 41 14.50 -1.85 6.18
N TYR A 42 14.05 -1.50 4.98
CA TYR A 42 13.37 -0.22 4.70
C TYR A 42 12.13 -0.44 3.83
N GLY A 43 11.16 0.44 3.99
CA GLY A 43 9.96 0.42 3.16
C GLY A 43 8.90 1.39 3.65
N LEU A 44 7.89 1.56 2.82
CA LEU A 44 6.70 2.37 3.08
C LEU A 44 5.47 1.63 2.56
N ASP A 45 4.35 1.80 3.23
CA ASP A 45 3.05 1.55 2.63
C ASP A 45 2.42 2.90 2.29
N ILE A 46 2.26 3.16 0.99
CA ILE A 46 1.73 4.41 0.47
C ILE A 46 0.25 4.21 0.16
N TRP A 47 -0.60 4.93 0.89
CA TRP A 47 -2.04 4.89 0.72
C TRP A 47 -2.51 6.18 0.08
N ASN A 48 -3.31 6.09 -0.98
CA ASN A 48 -3.94 7.25 -1.60
C ASN A 48 -5.45 7.14 -1.41
N ALA A 49 -6.04 8.11 -0.69
CA ALA A 49 -7.49 8.25 -0.56
C ALA A 49 -7.97 9.33 -1.53
N TYR A 50 -8.64 8.91 -2.60
CA TYR A 50 -9.04 9.78 -3.73
C TYR A 50 -10.32 10.59 -3.46
N GLU A 51 -11.11 10.16 -2.50
CA GLU A 51 -12.45 10.68 -2.23
C GLU A 51 -12.53 11.37 -0.86
N PHE A 52 -11.37 11.85 -0.33
CA PHE A 52 -11.36 12.51 0.96
C PHE A 52 -12.01 13.89 0.88
N SER A 53 -13.04 14.11 1.71
CA SER A 53 -13.79 15.36 1.71
C SER A 53 -14.05 15.90 3.12
N PHE A 54 -14.07 17.22 3.24
CA PHE A 54 -14.43 17.96 4.45
C PHE A 54 -15.01 19.34 4.06
N LEU A 55 -15.46 20.12 5.03
CA LEU A 55 -15.94 21.50 4.82
C LEU A 55 -14.87 22.50 5.27
N ASP A 56 -14.66 23.56 4.50
CA ASP A 56 -13.81 24.69 4.94
C ASP A 56 -14.49 25.52 6.04
N SER A 57 -13.83 26.58 6.50
CA SER A 57 -14.35 27.51 7.50
C SER A 57 -15.65 28.23 7.09
N ASN A 58 -15.94 28.28 5.79
CA ASN A 58 -17.16 28.86 5.20
C ASN A 58 -18.21 27.78 4.88
N LYS A 59 -18.02 26.55 5.36
CA LYS A 59 -18.88 25.39 5.09
C LYS A 59 -18.96 25.01 3.60
N LYS A 60 -17.95 25.37 2.81
CA LYS A 60 -17.84 24.92 1.42
C LYS A 60 -17.13 23.56 1.35
N PRO A 61 -17.59 22.63 0.51
CA PRO A 61 -16.97 21.32 0.38
C PRO A 61 -15.57 21.41 -0.25
N CYS A 62 -14.62 20.71 0.37
CA CYS A 62 -13.28 20.49 -0.14
C CYS A 62 -13.13 19.00 -0.47
N LEU A 63 -12.80 18.68 -1.72
CA LEU A 63 -12.45 17.31 -2.16
C LEU A 63 -10.96 17.28 -2.45
N LYS A 64 -10.24 16.35 -1.82
CA LYS A 64 -8.78 16.24 -1.87
C LYS A 64 -8.34 14.82 -2.11
N ILE A 65 -7.15 14.64 -2.67
CA ILE A 65 -6.44 13.36 -2.64
C ILE A 65 -5.50 13.39 -1.43
N LEU A 66 -5.71 12.48 -0.49
CA LEU A 66 -4.90 12.35 0.71
C LEU A 66 -3.88 11.24 0.52
N GLU A 67 -2.59 11.57 0.58
CA GLU A 67 -1.49 10.61 0.62
C GLU A 67 -1.11 10.33 2.06
N ILE A 68 -1.05 9.05 2.45
CA ILE A 68 -0.61 8.59 3.76
C ILE A 68 0.57 7.63 3.56
N LYS A 69 1.70 7.89 4.21
CA LYS A 69 2.89 7.04 4.18
C LYS A 69 3.16 6.46 5.56
N ILE A 70 3.00 5.15 5.68
CA ILE A 70 3.25 4.38 6.90
C ILE A 70 4.56 3.61 6.73
N PRO A 71 5.55 3.75 7.62
CA PRO A 71 6.77 2.94 7.58
C PRO A 71 6.47 1.44 7.62
N SER A 72 7.15 0.65 6.79
CA SER A 72 6.95 -0.81 6.74
C SER A 72 7.29 -1.54 8.04
N ASN A 73 8.13 -0.93 8.88
CA ASN A 73 8.52 -1.42 10.20
C ASN A 73 7.64 -0.91 11.35
N SER A 74 6.50 -0.25 11.05
CA SER A 74 5.54 0.13 12.09
C SER A 74 5.00 -1.12 12.81
N PRO A 75 4.74 -1.08 14.13
CA PRO A 75 4.12 -2.19 14.86
C PRO A 75 2.79 -2.64 14.25
N ASN A 76 1.97 -1.67 13.83
CA ASN A 76 0.68 -1.92 13.22
C ASN A 76 0.55 -1.21 11.87
N THR A 77 -0.27 -1.80 10.97
CA THR A 77 -0.93 -1.11 9.86
C THR A 77 -2.42 -0.96 10.17
N ILE A 78 -3.20 -0.47 9.23
CA ILE A 78 -4.62 -0.14 9.45
C ILE A 78 -5.48 -1.06 8.58
N GLU A 79 -6.60 -1.56 9.11
CA GLU A 79 -7.59 -2.28 8.31
C GLU A 79 -8.25 -1.30 7.32
N SER A 80 -8.25 -1.66 6.04
CA SER A 80 -8.59 -0.74 4.94
C SER A 80 -10.02 -0.22 4.97
N LYS A 81 -11.01 -1.05 5.35
CA LYS A 81 -12.40 -0.63 5.46
C LYS A 81 -12.61 0.32 6.64
N SER A 82 -11.91 0.08 7.76
CA SER A 82 -11.96 0.94 8.92
C SER A 82 -11.39 2.33 8.62
N LEU A 83 -10.25 2.39 7.90
CA LEU A 83 -9.68 3.66 7.45
C LEU A 83 -10.63 4.40 6.51
N LYS A 84 -11.25 3.70 5.56
CA LYS A 84 -12.24 4.30 4.67
C LYS A 84 -13.42 4.91 5.43
N LEU A 85 -14.00 4.19 6.38
CA LEU A 85 -15.10 4.67 7.20
C LEU A 85 -14.66 5.88 8.06
N TYR A 86 -13.46 5.83 8.63
CA TYR A 86 -12.86 6.92 9.37
C TYR A 86 -12.72 8.18 8.51
N LEU A 87 -12.06 8.07 7.35
CA LEU A 87 -11.87 9.21 6.44
C LEU A 87 -13.21 9.75 5.92
N ASN A 88 -14.15 8.87 5.60
CA ASN A 88 -15.49 9.30 5.16
C ASN A 88 -16.25 10.05 6.25
N SER A 89 -15.96 9.85 7.53
CA SER A 89 -16.62 10.54 8.63
C SER A 89 -16.30 12.04 8.72
N PHE A 90 -15.41 12.57 7.88
CA PHE A 90 -15.01 13.99 7.84
C PHE A 90 -15.88 14.84 6.90
N TYR A 91 -16.67 14.24 6.02
CA TYR A 91 -17.34 14.90 4.89
C TYR A 91 -18.22 16.12 5.27
N ASP A 92 -18.80 16.14 6.46
CA ASP A 92 -19.68 17.20 6.97
C ASP A 92 -19.03 18.06 8.06
N GLN A 93 -17.73 17.85 8.37
CA GLN A 93 -17.01 18.59 9.39
C GLN A 93 -16.30 19.80 8.82
N SER A 94 -16.41 20.94 9.53
CA SER A 94 -15.71 22.17 9.16
C SER A 94 -14.35 22.27 9.84
N PHE A 95 -13.34 22.60 9.03
CA PHE A 95 -11.95 22.80 9.48
C PHE A 95 -11.45 24.20 9.11
N LYS A 96 -10.60 24.76 9.99
CA LYS A 96 -10.04 26.09 9.80
C LYS A 96 -8.98 26.15 8.67
N SER A 97 -8.33 25.04 8.37
CA SER A 97 -7.30 24.93 7.35
C SER A 97 -7.02 23.47 6.99
N ASP A 98 -6.41 23.23 5.81
CA ASP A 98 -5.91 21.95 5.37
C ASP A 98 -4.95 21.33 6.42
N LYS A 99 -4.06 22.17 6.99
CA LYS A 99 -3.15 21.73 8.05
C LYS A 99 -3.88 21.15 9.26
N HIS A 100 -4.97 21.79 9.70
CA HIS A 100 -5.73 21.33 10.87
C HIS A 100 -6.37 19.96 10.62
N VAL A 101 -6.86 19.71 9.41
CA VAL A 101 -7.37 18.40 9.00
C VAL A 101 -6.25 17.34 9.04
N ILE A 102 -5.12 17.65 8.38
CA ILE A 102 -3.95 16.76 8.32
C ILE A 102 -3.45 16.43 9.73
N ASP A 103 -3.26 17.42 10.58
CA ASP A 103 -2.78 17.23 11.96
C ASP A 103 -3.74 16.35 12.78
N THR A 104 -5.06 16.48 12.56
CA THR A 104 -6.08 15.67 13.22
C THR A 104 -5.96 14.19 12.81
N ILE A 105 -5.93 13.93 11.50
CA ILE A 105 -5.81 12.57 10.96
C ILE A 105 -4.47 11.95 11.37
N LYS A 106 -3.40 12.72 11.24
CA LYS A 106 -2.04 12.29 11.59
C LYS A 106 -1.96 11.79 13.03
N LYS A 107 -2.48 12.58 13.98
CA LYS A 107 -2.51 12.21 15.39
C LYS A 107 -3.22 10.87 15.63
N ASP A 108 -4.37 10.65 15.00
CA ASP A 108 -5.14 9.43 15.18
C ASP A 108 -4.42 8.22 14.55
N LEU A 109 -3.88 8.39 13.33
CA LEU A 109 -3.18 7.30 12.64
C LEU A 109 -1.83 6.96 13.27
N GLU A 110 -1.06 7.94 13.77
CA GLU A 110 0.17 7.70 14.52
C GLU A 110 -0.10 6.88 15.80
N LYS A 111 -1.22 7.14 16.47
CA LYS A 111 -1.64 6.38 17.65
C LYS A 111 -2.00 4.93 17.30
N ILE A 112 -2.68 4.68 16.17
CA ILE A 112 -3.05 3.32 15.73
C ILE A 112 -1.82 2.54 15.23
N CYS A 113 -0.97 3.19 14.43
CA CYS A 113 0.21 2.55 13.84
C CYS A 113 1.37 2.41 14.83
N GLU A 114 1.32 3.14 15.97
CA GLU A 114 2.38 3.22 16.98
C GLU A 114 3.73 3.69 16.38
N CYS A 115 3.66 4.59 15.39
CA CYS A 115 4.84 5.15 14.72
C CYS A 115 4.55 6.53 14.14
N LEU A 116 5.61 7.26 13.79
CA LEU A 116 5.48 8.50 13.03
C LEU A 116 5.10 8.20 11.58
N ILE A 117 4.13 8.95 11.06
CA ILE A 117 3.66 8.82 9.67
C ILE A 117 3.76 10.15 8.93
N SER A 118 3.80 10.11 7.59
CA SER A 118 3.66 11.31 6.76
C SER A 118 2.26 11.32 6.14
N ILE A 119 1.62 12.50 6.16
CA ILE A 119 0.31 12.71 5.54
C ILE A 119 0.35 14.06 4.83
N ASP A 120 -0.05 14.06 3.55
CA ASP A 120 -0.12 15.27 2.74
C ASP A 120 -1.32 15.23 1.79
N PHE A 121 -1.86 16.41 1.43
CA PHE A 121 -2.72 16.52 0.26
C PHE A 121 -1.86 16.65 -0.99
N ILE A 122 -2.12 15.81 -1.98
CA ILE A 122 -1.42 15.85 -3.25
C ILE A 122 -2.35 16.35 -4.37
N ASN A 123 -1.79 17.14 -5.29
CA ASN A 123 -2.50 17.67 -6.45
C ASN A 123 -2.07 16.97 -7.77
N GLU A 124 -0.95 16.26 -7.73
CA GLU A 124 -0.41 15.49 -8.85
C GLU A 124 0.34 14.27 -8.36
N PHE A 125 0.46 13.28 -9.22
CA PHE A 125 1.32 12.11 -8.98
C PHE A 125 2.65 12.31 -9.70
N GLU A 126 3.68 11.65 -9.19
CA GLU A 126 4.98 11.57 -9.86
C GLU A 126 4.86 10.82 -11.19
N LYS A 127 5.80 11.05 -12.09
CA LYS A 127 5.86 10.32 -13.37
C LYS A 127 6.16 8.84 -13.10
N ASN A 128 5.56 7.97 -13.92
CA ASN A 128 5.86 6.55 -13.90
C ASN A 128 7.36 6.32 -14.13
N PRO A 129 7.96 5.36 -13.43
CA PRO A 129 9.36 5.04 -13.63
C PRO A 129 9.60 4.49 -15.05
N ILE A 130 10.74 4.81 -15.64
CA ILE A 130 11.18 4.16 -16.87
C ILE A 130 11.46 2.69 -16.55
N SER A 131 10.73 1.78 -17.16
CA SER A 131 10.81 0.35 -16.87
C SER A 131 10.49 -0.48 -18.10
N ILE A 132 10.96 -1.73 -18.10
CA ILE A 132 10.65 -2.72 -19.14
C ILE A 132 9.58 -3.68 -18.63
N SER A 133 8.65 -4.07 -19.50
CA SER A 133 7.69 -5.12 -19.16
C SER A 133 8.37 -6.48 -19.22
N ILE A 134 8.26 -7.26 -18.14
CA ILE A 134 8.79 -8.64 -18.16
C ILE A 134 7.95 -9.58 -19.04
N LEU A 135 6.79 -9.13 -19.50
CA LEU A 135 5.96 -9.85 -20.47
C LEU A 135 6.38 -9.59 -21.93
N SER A 136 7.43 -8.80 -22.17
CA SER A 136 7.96 -8.52 -23.51
C SER A 136 8.51 -9.81 -24.14
N LYS A 137 8.19 -10.03 -25.42
CA LYS A 137 8.71 -11.17 -26.18
C LYS A 137 10.23 -11.14 -26.17
N ASP A 138 10.83 -12.34 -26.06
CA ASP A 138 12.27 -12.57 -26.14
C ASP A 138 13.11 -12.02 -24.97
N LEU A 139 12.51 -11.42 -23.96
CA LEU A 139 13.22 -11.00 -22.76
C LEU A 139 13.48 -12.23 -21.86
N LYS A 140 14.74 -12.64 -21.74
CA LYS A 140 15.16 -13.79 -20.94
C LYS A 140 15.73 -13.38 -19.58
N THR A 141 16.35 -12.21 -19.52
CA THR A 141 17.03 -11.73 -18.33
C THR A 141 16.77 -10.24 -18.16
N ILE A 142 16.52 -9.82 -16.93
CA ILE A 142 16.49 -8.43 -16.52
C ILE A 142 17.90 -8.08 -16.10
N GLU A 143 18.49 -7.07 -16.75
CA GLU A 143 19.86 -6.65 -16.47
C GLU A 143 20.00 -5.96 -15.12
N PRO A 144 21.20 -6.00 -14.50
CA PRO A 144 21.48 -5.29 -13.25
C PRO A 144 21.08 -3.81 -13.31
N ASN A 145 20.45 -3.32 -12.27
CA ASN A 145 19.93 -1.94 -12.15
C ASN A 145 18.86 -1.54 -13.17
N GLN A 146 18.43 -2.43 -14.02
CA GLN A 146 17.29 -2.21 -14.90
C GLN A 146 15.99 -2.35 -14.10
N THR A 147 15.15 -1.33 -14.16
CA THR A 147 13.82 -1.41 -13.57
C THR A 147 12.91 -2.20 -14.50
N CYS A 148 12.23 -3.19 -13.96
CA CYS A 148 11.21 -3.93 -14.68
C CYS A 148 9.84 -3.83 -13.99
N HIS A 149 8.78 -4.16 -14.73
CA HIS A 149 7.45 -4.26 -14.18
C HIS A 149 6.70 -5.49 -14.71
N PHE A 150 5.77 -5.97 -13.88
CA PHE A 150 4.82 -7.04 -14.21
C PHE A 150 3.40 -6.51 -14.07
N GLU A 151 2.70 -6.37 -15.19
CA GLU A 151 1.29 -6.01 -15.22
C GLU A 151 0.40 -7.23 -14.98
N GLY A 152 -0.76 -7.00 -14.36
CA GLY A 152 -1.72 -8.09 -14.14
C GLY A 152 -1.35 -9.05 -13.01
N PHE A 153 -0.49 -8.62 -12.07
CA PHE A 153 -0.36 -9.32 -10.80
C PHE A 153 -1.71 -9.45 -10.14
N ARG A 154 -1.98 -10.61 -9.55
CA ARG A 154 -3.24 -10.89 -8.87
C ARG A 154 -2.99 -11.65 -7.59
N SER A 155 -3.65 -11.22 -6.52
CA SER A 155 -3.85 -11.96 -5.29
C SER A 155 -5.33 -11.95 -4.91
N ILE A 156 -5.68 -12.47 -3.74
CA ILE A 156 -7.05 -12.47 -3.23
C ILE A 156 -7.05 -11.78 -1.87
N CYS A 157 -8.01 -10.90 -1.63
CA CYS A 157 -8.21 -10.33 -0.30
C CYS A 157 -8.56 -11.46 0.69
N PRO A 158 -7.79 -11.64 1.78
CA PRO A 158 -8.00 -12.75 2.71
C PRO A 158 -9.32 -12.65 3.48
N VAL A 159 -9.97 -11.50 3.42
CA VAL A 159 -11.20 -11.21 4.16
C VAL A 159 -12.44 -11.34 3.29
N THR A 160 -12.41 -10.78 2.07
CA THR A 160 -13.60 -10.71 1.18
C THR A 160 -13.59 -11.75 0.07
N GLY A 161 -12.47 -12.42 -0.17
CA GLY A 161 -12.28 -13.32 -1.31
C GLY A 161 -12.25 -12.63 -2.68
N GLN A 162 -12.30 -11.29 -2.72
CA GLN A 162 -12.25 -10.52 -3.97
C GLN A 162 -10.83 -10.45 -4.51
N PRO A 163 -10.64 -10.39 -5.84
CA PRO A 163 -9.32 -10.26 -6.43
C PRO A 163 -8.72 -8.87 -6.17
N ASP A 164 -7.42 -8.86 -5.85
CA ASP A 164 -6.59 -7.67 -5.75
C ASP A 164 -5.60 -7.68 -6.92
N TRP A 165 -5.70 -6.69 -7.79
CA TRP A 165 -4.88 -6.54 -8.98
C TRP A 165 -3.81 -5.47 -8.77
N ALA A 166 -2.62 -5.70 -9.34
CA ALA A 166 -1.53 -4.73 -9.25
C ALA A 166 -0.58 -4.79 -10.46
N THR A 167 0.21 -3.72 -10.58
CA THR A 167 1.49 -3.71 -11.30
C THR A 167 2.61 -3.81 -10.27
N ILE A 168 3.52 -4.77 -10.45
CA ILE A 168 4.67 -4.96 -9.56
C ILE A 168 5.92 -4.42 -10.26
N TYR A 169 6.61 -3.48 -9.61
CA TYR A 169 7.89 -2.93 -10.04
C TYR A 169 9.02 -3.56 -9.24
N ILE A 170 10.11 -3.90 -9.93
CA ILE A 170 11.29 -4.50 -9.32
C ILE A 170 12.53 -3.81 -9.89
N ASN A 171 13.49 -3.53 -9.02
CA ASN A 171 14.84 -3.11 -9.38
C ASN A 171 15.84 -3.81 -8.48
N ALA A 172 16.88 -4.44 -9.06
CA ALA A 172 17.95 -5.12 -8.34
C ALA A 172 19.29 -4.84 -9.01
N ASP A 173 20.37 -4.94 -8.25
CA ASP A 173 21.76 -4.77 -8.74
C ASP A 173 22.35 -6.02 -9.38
N ILE A 174 21.54 -7.06 -9.58
CA ILE A 174 21.95 -8.35 -10.17
C ILE A 174 20.98 -8.75 -11.29
N PRO A 175 21.37 -9.66 -12.20
CA PRO A 175 20.48 -10.16 -13.22
C PRO A 175 19.40 -11.07 -12.61
N ILE A 176 18.17 -10.99 -13.14
CA ILE A 176 17.04 -11.84 -12.73
C ILE A 176 16.49 -12.58 -13.94
N ASP A 177 16.30 -13.89 -13.82
CA ASP A 177 15.66 -14.73 -14.83
C ASP A 177 14.18 -14.36 -14.98
N THR A 178 13.78 -14.01 -16.20
CA THR A 178 12.43 -13.51 -16.48
C THR A 178 11.38 -14.62 -16.37
N ASP A 179 11.66 -15.83 -16.88
CA ASP A 179 10.71 -16.94 -16.85
C ASP A 179 10.44 -17.40 -15.40
N TRP A 180 11.50 -17.45 -14.58
CA TRP A 180 11.36 -17.73 -13.15
C TRP A 180 10.52 -16.67 -12.46
N LEU A 181 10.79 -15.38 -12.71
CA LEU A 181 10.06 -14.27 -12.07
C LEU A 181 8.59 -14.26 -12.45
N ILE A 182 8.26 -14.46 -13.72
CA ILE A 182 6.86 -14.55 -14.19
C ILE A 182 6.14 -15.69 -13.48
N ASN A 183 6.71 -16.89 -13.47
CA ASN A 183 6.10 -18.06 -12.83
C ASN A 183 5.90 -17.82 -11.32
N PHE A 184 6.86 -17.20 -10.66
CA PHE A 184 6.74 -16.86 -9.25
C PHE A 184 5.62 -15.85 -9.00
N LEU A 185 5.54 -14.76 -9.76
CA LEU A 185 4.47 -13.75 -9.60
C LEU A 185 3.08 -14.32 -9.94
N ILE A 186 2.97 -15.22 -10.91
CA ILE A 186 1.73 -15.92 -11.24
C ILE A 186 1.27 -16.83 -10.09
N SER A 187 2.18 -17.37 -9.28
CA SER A 187 1.82 -18.26 -8.17
C SER A 187 0.93 -17.59 -7.12
N PHE A 188 0.91 -16.26 -7.06
CA PHE A 188 0.04 -15.49 -6.14
C PHE A 188 -1.43 -15.46 -6.52
N ARG A 189 -1.81 -15.84 -7.77
CA ARG A 189 -3.15 -15.60 -8.33
C ARG A 189 -4.34 -16.06 -7.48
N ASN A 190 -4.15 -17.08 -6.65
CA ASN A 190 -5.17 -17.64 -5.77
C ASN A 190 -4.76 -17.63 -4.28
N ILE A 191 -3.72 -16.86 -3.93
CA ILE A 191 -3.26 -16.72 -2.56
C ILE A 191 -4.01 -15.57 -1.90
N GLY A 192 -4.61 -15.84 -0.73
CA GLY A 192 -5.36 -14.86 0.06
C GLY A 192 -4.45 -14.15 1.06
N GLU A 193 -3.96 -12.95 0.72
CA GLU A 193 -3.07 -12.15 1.57
C GLU A 193 -3.29 -10.66 1.40
N PHE A 194 -2.92 -9.89 2.44
CA PHE A 194 -2.88 -8.43 2.36
C PHE A 194 -1.81 -7.97 1.37
N HIS A 195 -2.01 -6.79 0.77
CA HIS A 195 -1.10 -6.20 -0.21
C HIS A 195 0.33 -6.09 0.32
N GLU A 196 0.48 -5.63 1.56
CA GLU A 196 1.75 -5.47 2.25
C GLU A 196 2.50 -6.81 2.35
N LEU A 197 1.78 -7.86 2.73
CA LEU A 197 2.34 -9.19 2.88
C LEU A 197 2.72 -9.83 1.55
N CYS A 198 1.97 -9.56 0.47
CA CYS A 198 2.34 -9.97 -0.88
C CYS A 198 3.71 -9.38 -1.26
N ILE A 199 3.91 -8.08 -1.00
CA ILE A 199 5.18 -7.41 -1.35
C ILE A 199 6.31 -7.85 -0.42
N ASP A 200 6.04 -8.10 0.87
CA ASP A 200 7.01 -8.69 1.79
C ASP A 200 7.50 -10.07 1.28
N LYS A 201 6.59 -10.94 0.82
CA LYS A 201 6.92 -12.25 0.24
C LYS A 201 7.73 -12.14 -1.06
N ILE A 202 7.34 -11.21 -1.94
CA ILE A 202 8.06 -11.00 -3.20
C ILE A 202 9.49 -10.54 -2.90
N TYR A 203 9.65 -9.54 -2.01
CA TYR A 203 10.96 -9.07 -1.59
C TYR A 203 11.79 -10.20 -0.97
N SER A 204 11.24 -10.91 0.01
CA SER A 204 11.91 -12.00 0.72
C SER A 204 12.37 -13.11 -0.24
N LYS A 205 11.51 -13.52 -1.18
CA LYS A 205 11.85 -14.59 -2.13
C LYS A 205 12.93 -14.16 -3.11
N LEU A 206 12.87 -12.94 -3.64
CA LEU A 206 13.92 -12.38 -4.49
C LEU A 206 15.25 -12.28 -3.74
N ASN A 207 15.21 -11.77 -2.50
CA ASN A 207 16.39 -11.63 -1.67
C ASN A 207 17.04 -13.01 -1.38
N THR A 208 16.24 -14.02 -1.04
CA THR A 208 16.74 -15.38 -0.76
C THR A 208 17.24 -16.08 -2.02
N GLN A 209 16.57 -15.91 -3.16
CA GLN A 209 16.90 -16.60 -4.42
C GLN A 209 18.15 -16.06 -5.09
N TYR A 210 18.34 -14.73 -5.04
CA TYR A 210 19.35 -14.04 -5.82
C TYR A 210 20.43 -13.34 -4.98
N ASN A 211 20.15 -13.09 -3.69
CA ASN A 211 21.05 -12.43 -2.74
C ASN A 211 21.63 -11.09 -3.26
N PRO A 212 20.79 -10.15 -3.74
CA PRO A 212 21.26 -8.84 -4.21
C PRO A 212 21.76 -7.96 -3.07
N ASN A 213 22.70 -7.03 -3.35
CA ASN A 213 23.04 -5.99 -2.39
C ASN A 213 21.97 -4.86 -2.40
N GLU A 214 21.44 -4.55 -3.60
CA GLU A 214 20.36 -3.61 -3.76
C GLU A 214 19.13 -4.28 -4.38
N LEU A 215 18.01 -4.22 -3.65
CA LEU A 215 16.71 -4.70 -4.11
C LEU A 215 15.63 -3.71 -3.70
N THR A 216 14.76 -3.37 -4.63
CA THR A 216 13.54 -2.62 -4.35
C THR A 216 12.37 -3.27 -5.07
N VAL A 217 11.30 -3.54 -4.32
CA VAL A 217 10.02 -4.08 -4.82
C VAL A 217 8.92 -3.09 -4.48
N TYR A 218 8.08 -2.77 -5.45
CA TYR A 218 6.99 -1.83 -5.28
C TYR A 218 5.71 -2.33 -5.96
N GLY A 219 4.63 -2.47 -5.19
CA GLY A 219 3.32 -2.84 -5.70
C GLY A 219 2.43 -1.63 -5.91
N ARG A 220 1.84 -1.50 -7.11
CA ARG A 220 0.80 -0.51 -7.42
C ARG A 220 -0.53 -1.22 -7.56
N PHE A 221 -1.27 -1.33 -6.44
CA PHE A 221 -2.55 -2.02 -6.41
C PHE A 221 -3.69 -1.13 -6.86
N LEU A 222 -4.66 -1.72 -7.54
CA LEU A 222 -5.86 -1.00 -7.97
C LEU A 222 -6.67 -0.57 -6.74
N ARG A 223 -7.22 0.64 -6.81
CA ARG A 223 -8.07 1.18 -5.73
C ARG A 223 -9.34 0.36 -5.55
N ARG A 224 -9.75 0.23 -4.30
CA ARG A 224 -11.04 -0.35 -3.91
C ARG A 224 -11.77 0.62 -2.98
N GLY A 225 -12.95 1.09 -3.46
CA GLY A 225 -13.75 2.04 -2.72
C GLY A 225 -13.03 3.34 -2.39
N GLY A 226 -12.34 3.94 -3.35
CA GLY A 226 -11.69 5.24 -3.24
C GLY A 226 -10.31 5.22 -2.58
N ILE A 227 -9.76 4.05 -2.19
CA ILE A 227 -8.42 3.94 -1.60
C ILE A 227 -7.59 2.90 -2.36
N ASP A 228 -6.35 3.20 -2.68
CA ASP A 228 -5.33 2.23 -3.06
C ASP A 228 -4.25 2.11 -1.98
N ILE A 229 -3.58 0.95 -1.93
CA ILE A 229 -2.54 0.62 -0.95
C ILE A 229 -1.35 0.10 -1.73
N ASN A 230 -0.23 0.82 -1.67
CA ASN A 230 0.93 0.60 -2.51
C ASN A 230 2.18 0.36 -1.65
N PRO A 231 2.44 -0.90 -1.28
CA PRO A 231 3.60 -1.23 -0.47
C PRO A 231 4.90 -1.18 -1.26
N LEU A 232 5.93 -0.58 -0.66
CA LEU A 232 7.29 -0.53 -1.16
C LEU A 232 8.22 -1.17 -0.13
N ARG A 233 9.14 -2.04 -0.60
CA ARG A 233 10.17 -2.69 0.21
C ARG A 233 11.53 -2.51 -0.44
N SER A 234 12.55 -2.18 0.36
CA SER A 234 13.89 -1.89 -0.17
C SER A 234 15.00 -2.28 0.79
N SER A 235 16.14 -2.66 0.25
CA SER A 235 17.40 -2.82 0.98
C SER A 235 18.05 -1.46 1.33
N SER A 236 17.61 -0.35 0.71
CA SER A 236 18.15 1.00 0.88
C SER A 236 17.12 1.99 1.37
N LYS A 237 17.55 3.01 2.16
CA LYS A 237 16.72 4.16 2.53
C LYS A 237 16.37 5.06 1.34
N ASN A 238 17.21 5.07 0.32
CA ASN A 238 17.03 5.88 -0.88
C ASN A 238 16.16 5.11 -1.87
N PHE A 239 14.84 5.24 -1.71
CA PHE A 239 13.89 4.55 -2.58
C PHE A 239 14.00 5.04 -4.02
N LYS A 240 14.08 4.09 -4.96
CA LYS A 240 14.10 4.38 -6.41
C LYS A 240 12.73 4.77 -6.95
N PHE A 241 11.66 4.34 -6.29
CA PHE A 241 10.28 4.59 -6.71
C PHE A 241 9.63 5.70 -5.88
N LYS A 242 8.80 6.48 -6.55
CA LYS A 242 7.99 7.53 -5.96
C LYS A 242 6.51 7.22 -6.12
N ASN A 243 5.63 7.99 -5.48
CA ASN A 243 4.19 7.82 -5.61
C ASN A 243 3.71 8.27 -7.01
N HIS A 244 3.73 7.35 -7.96
CA HIS A 244 3.14 7.52 -9.29
C HIS A 244 1.77 6.81 -9.36
N ARG A 245 1.04 6.99 -10.42
CA ARG A 245 -0.25 6.35 -10.63
C ARG A 245 -0.30 5.61 -11.96
N GLU A 246 -0.74 4.36 -11.93
CA GLU A 246 -1.02 3.59 -13.13
C GLU A 246 -2.29 4.09 -13.83
N PHE A 247 -2.35 3.89 -15.14
CA PHE A 247 -3.51 4.29 -15.93
C PHE A 247 -4.83 3.69 -15.40
N ASN A 248 -4.77 2.50 -14.85
CA ASN A 248 -5.92 1.72 -14.38
C ASN A 248 -6.16 1.78 -12.85
N GLN A 249 -5.38 2.56 -12.11
CA GLN A 249 -5.59 2.76 -10.66
C GLN A 249 -6.74 3.73 -10.35
#